data_3d556051cc062ac65887bab69fe65821
#
_entry.id   3d556051cc062ac65887bab69fe65821
#
_cell.length_a   1.000
_cell.length_b   1.000
_cell.length_c   1.000
_cell.angle_alpha   90.00
_cell.angle_beta   90.00
_cell.angle_gamma   90.00
#
_symmetry.space_group_name_H-M   'P 1'
#
loop_
_entity.id
_entity.type
_entity.pdbx_description
1 polymer ?
#
loop_
_entity_poly.entity_id
_entity_poly.type
_entity_poly.pdbx_seq_one_letter_code
_entity_poly.pdbx_strand_id
1 'polypeptide(L)'
;RAALSFDILRRWLELRFGHVTFVRNVTDIDDKILANATEAEPWWALAYRMEKEFTEAYAAVGILPPTYEPRATGFIPQMHDLIAALIERGHAYPAADGSGDVYFDVRSWPAYGELTRQSVDAMEAAADADPRGKRNPQDFALWKGAKPEEQADAVWASPWGAGRPGWHIECSAMSKRYLGDEFDIHGGGLD
;
A
#
# COMPACT_ATOMS: atom_id res chain seq x y z
N ARG A 1 -19.20 -2.71 -1.61
CA ARG A 1 -19.96 -1.54 -1.08
C ARG A 1 -19.11 -0.26 -1.16
N ALA A 2 -17.90 -0.23 -0.62
CA ALA A 2 -17.04 0.97 -0.64
C ALA A 2 -16.86 1.54 -2.05
N ALA A 3 -16.48 0.73 -3.04
CA ALA A 3 -16.28 1.18 -4.41
C ALA A 3 -17.52 1.82 -5.04
N LEU A 4 -18.71 1.30 -4.75
CA LEU A 4 -19.97 1.89 -5.23
C LEU A 4 -20.22 3.28 -4.60
N SER A 5 -19.91 3.44 -3.32
CA SER A 5 -20.03 4.74 -2.64
C SER A 5 -19.09 5.78 -3.26
N PHE A 6 -17.85 5.40 -3.56
CA PHE A 6 -16.89 6.28 -4.24
C PHE A 6 -17.28 6.57 -5.69
N ASP A 7 -17.90 5.62 -6.41
CA ASP A 7 -18.41 5.86 -7.78
C ASP A 7 -19.57 6.87 -7.78
N ILE A 8 -20.49 6.77 -6.83
CA ILE A 8 -21.57 7.74 -6.66
C ILE A 8 -21.01 9.13 -6.33
N LEU A 9 -20.05 9.20 -5.38
CA LEU A 9 -19.38 10.45 -5.03
C LEU A 9 -18.67 11.06 -6.23
N ARG A 10 -17.90 10.26 -6.98
CA ARG A 10 -17.22 10.69 -8.21
C ARG A 10 -18.20 11.29 -9.21
N ARG A 11 -19.29 10.60 -9.53
CA ARG A 11 -20.30 11.09 -10.49
C ARG A 11 -20.92 12.41 -10.05
N TRP A 12 -21.19 12.54 -8.74
CA TRP A 12 -21.70 13.79 -8.19
C TRP A 12 -20.69 14.93 -8.29
N LEU A 13 -19.42 14.67 -7.98
CA LEU A 13 -18.34 15.65 -8.12
C LEU A 13 -18.13 16.06 -9.59
N GLU A 14 -18.16 15.10 -10.52
CA GLU A 14 -18.06 15.39 -11.96
C GLU A 14 -19.24 16.30 -12.42
N LEU A 15 -20.44 16.06 -11.94
CA LEU A 15 -21.59 16.91 -12.23
C LEU A 15 -21.43 18.32 -11.69
N ARG A 16 -20.79 18.50 -10.52
CA ARG A 16 -20.61 19.78 -9.85
C ARG A 16 -19.42 20.57 -10.34
N PHE A 17 -18.33 19.91 -10.67
CA PHE A 17 -17.04 20.53 -10.96
C PHE A 17 -16.52 20.25 -12.38
N GLY A 18 -17.21 19.42 -13.14
CA GLY A 18 -16.91 19.13 -14.55
C GLY A 18 -15.86 18.05 -14.78
N HIS A 19 -14.88 17.91 -13.90
CA HIS A 19 -13.81 16.93 -14.03
C HIS A 19 -13.34 16.40 -12.68
N VAL A 20 -13.09 15.09 -12.61
CA VAL A 20 -12.50 14.41 -11.45
C VAL A 20 -11.40 13.47 -11.94
N THR A 21 -10.20 13.66 -11.46
CA THR A 21 -9.14 12.66 -11.59
C THR A 21 -9.30 11.64 -10.48
N PHE A 22 -9.73 10.44 -10.82
CA PHE A 22 -9.95 9.35 -9.87
C PHE A 22 -8.87 8.28 -10.03
N VAL A 23 -8.09 8.06 -8.98
CA VAL A 23 -7.03 7.03 -8.93
C VAL A 23 -7.48 5.90 -8.00
N ARG A 24 -7.37 4.66 -8.48
CA ARG A 24 -7.62 3.45 -7.70
C ARG A 24 -6.39 2.56 -7.80
N ASN A 25 -5.82 2.18 -6.68
CA ASN A 25 -4.67 1.29 -6.64
C ASN A 25 -5.05 -0.17 -6.91
N VAL A 26 -4.10 -0.91 -7.47
CA VAL A 26 -4.11 -2.37 -7.52
C VAL A 26 -2.94 -2.87 -6.69
N THR A 27 -3.25 -3.56 -5.59
CA THR A 27 -2.26 -4.32 -4.82
C THR A 27 -2.06 -5.66 -5.50
N ASP A 28 -1.06 -5.73 -6.37
CA ASP A 28 -0.73 -6.90 -7.16
C ASP A 28 0.39 -7.77 -6.53
N ILE A 29 0.87 -7.38 -5.35
CA ILE A 29 1.82 -8.12 -4.54
C ILE A 29 1.51 -7.95 -3.05
N ASP A 30 1.22 -9.01 -2.33
CA ASP A 30 1.07 -9.04 -0.88
C ASP A 30 1.25 -10.46 -0.32
N ASP A 31 1.24 -10.59 1.02
CA ASP A 31 1.38 -11.88 1.70
C ASP A 31 0.29 -12.88 1.29
N LYS A 32 -0.95 -12.41 1.06
CA LYS A 32 -2.08 -13.27 0.69
C LYS A 32 -1.97 -13.78 -0.73
N ILE A 33 -1.50 -12.94 -1.65
CA ILE A 33 -1.25 -13.35 -3.04
C ILE A 33 -0.17 -14.43 -3.05
N LEU A 34 0.95 -14.20 -2.36
CA LEU A 34 2.05 -15.16 -2.29
C LEU A 34 1.63 -16.50 -1.65
N ALA A 35 0.85 -16.44 -0.57
CA ALA A 35 0.36 -17.63 0.14
C ALA A 35 -0.65 -18.46 -0.67
N ASN A 36 -1.36 -17.85 -1.62
CA ASN A 36 -2.35 -18.52 -2.47
C ASN A 36 -1.80 -18.88 -3.87
N ALA A 37 -0.60 -18.46 -4.20
CA ALA A 37 0.07 -18.84 -5.44
C ALA A 37 0.45 -20.32 -5.44
N THR A 38 0.45 -20.95 -6.62
CA THR A 38 0.81 -22.34 -6.82
C THR A 38 1.77 -22.48 -8.01
N GLU A 39 2.40 -23.66 -8.19
CA GLU A 39 3.21 -23.91 -9.38
C GLU A 39 2.41 -23.77 -10.69
N ALA A 40 1.12 -24.13 -10.66
CA ALA A 40 0.24 -24.02 -11.83
C ALA A 40 -0.27 -22.59 -12.05
N GLU A 41 -0.34 -21.77 -11.01
CA GLU A 41 -0.75 -20.37 -11.05
C GLU A 41 0.20 -19.54 -10.18
N PRO A 42 1.31 -19.03 -10.74
CA PRO A 42 2.27 -18.21 -10.01
C PRO A 42 1.60 -16.89 -9.55
N TRP A 43 2.19 -16.23 -8.55
CA TRP A 43 1.62 -15.06 -7.87
C TRP A 43 1.18 -13.94 -8.84
N TRP A 44 1.96 -13.64 -9.85
CA TRP A 44 1.63 -12.61 -10.84
C TRP A 44 0.46 -12.99 -11.75
N ALA A 45 0.29 -14.29 -12.06
CA ALA A 45 -0.84 -14.79 -12.83
C ALA A 45 -2.13 -14.76 -11.99
N LEU A 46 -2.04 -15.18 -10.72
CA LEU A 46 -3.12 -15.07 -9.74
C LEU A 46 -3.57 -13.61 -9.57
N ALA A 47 -2.64 -12.70 -9.33
CA ALA A 47 -2.93 -11.26 -9.18
C ALA A 47 -3.64 -10.71 -10.43
N TYR A 48 -3.15 -11.01 -11.62
CA TYR A 48 -3.75 -10.58 -12.87
C TYR A 48 -5.16 -11.15 -13.09
N ARG A 49 -5.37 -12.43 -12.79
CA ARG A 49 -6.71 -13.04 -12.89
C ARG A 49 -7.69 -12.38 -11.94
N MET A 50 -7.29 -12.17 -10.67
CA MET A 50 -8.13 -11.51 -9.67
C MET A 50 -8.46 -10.06 -10.03
N GLU A 51 -7.51 -9.31 -10.59
CA GLU A 51 -7.73 -7.97 -11.11
C GLU A 51 -8.78 -7.95 -12.22
N LYS A 52 -8.74 -8.91 -13.16
CA LYS A 52 -9.74 -9.03 -14.22
C LYS A 52 -11.14 -9.34 -13.66
N GLU A 53 -11.25 -10.34 -12.79
CA GLU A 53 -12.51 -10.71 -12.14
C GLU A 53 -13.09 -9.54 -11.34
N PHE A 54 -12.25 -8.81 -10.63
CA PHE A 54 -12.64 -7.60 -9.91
C PHE A 54 -13.18 -6.50 -10.85
N THR A 55 -12.49 -6.24 -11.95
CA THR A 55 -12.89 -5.23 -12.94
C THR A 55 -14.21 -5.61 -13.61
N GLU A 56 -14.38 -6.87 -14.00
CA GLU A 56 -15.61 -7.40 -14.58
C GLU A 56 -16.80 -7.31 -13.60
N ALA A 57 -16.58 -7.67 -12.33
CA ALA A 57 -17.58 -7.55 -11.29
C ALA A 57 -18.02 -6.11 -11.05
N TYR A 58 -17.09 -5.17 -11.08
CA TYR A 58 -17.40 -3.74 -10.94
C TYR A 58 -18.14 -3.19 -12.15
N ALA A 59 -17.75 -3.57 -13.36
CA ALA A 59 -18.44 -3.20 -14.57
C ALA A 59 -19.90 -3.73 -14.59
N ALA A 60 -20.12 -4.95 -14.11
CA ALA A 60 -21.43 -5.58 -14.03
C ALA A 60 -22.42 -4.81 -13.12
N VAL A 61 -21.93 -4.09 -12.11
CA VAL A 61 -22.77 -3.22 -11.27
C VAL A 61 -22.70 -1.74 -11.67
N GLY A 62 -22.11 -1.45 -12.83
CA GLY A 62 -22.12 -0.12 -13.43
C GLY A 62 -21.11 0.88 -12.81
N ILE A 63 -20.14 0.41 -12.04
CA ILE A 63 -19.05 1.25 -11.53
C ILE A 63 -18.15 1.66 -12.68
N LEU A 64 -17.88 2.96 -12.80
CA LEU A 64 -16.99 3.50 -13.83
C LEU A 64 -15.52 3.08 -13.59
N PRO A 65 -14.75 2.82 -14.66
CA PRO A 65 -13.32 2.64 -14.53
C PRO A 65 -12.65 3.90 -13.96
N PRO A 66 -11.58 3.79 -13.17
CA PRO A 66 -10.86 4.96 -12.68
C PRO A 66 -10.16 5.70 -13.83
N THR A 67 -9.72 6.94 -13.59
CA THR A 67 -8.86 7.68 -14.53
C THR A 67 -7.51 7.00 -14.67
N TYR A 68 -6.94 6.55 -13.54
CA TYR A 68 -5.70 5.77 -13.48
C TYR A 68 -5.86 4.61 -12.51
N GLU A 69 -5.28 3.47 -12.86
CA GLU A 69 -5.31 2.25 -12.05
C GLU A 69 -3.88 1.65 -11.95
N PRO A 70 -3.02 2.29 -11.13
CA PRO A 70 -1.65 1.84 -10.98
C PRO A 70 -1.55 0.54 -10.18
N ARG A 71 -0.59 -0.32 -10.56
CA ARG A 71 -0.21 -1.54 -9.83
C ARG A 71 1.00 -1.28 -8.95
N ALA A 72 1.00 -1.82 -7.74
CA ALA A 72 2.06 -1.63 -6.76
C ALA A 72 3.44 -2.02 -7.30
N THR A 73 3.55 -3.16 -8.01
CA THR A 73 4.83 -3.63 -8.58
C THR A 73 5.46 -2.66 -9.59
N GLY A 74 4.68 -1.79 -10.21
CA GLY A 74 5.16 -0.75 -11.13
C GLY A 74 5.76 0.48 -10.43
N PHE A 75 5.71 0.56 -9.09
CA PHE A 75 6.08 1.75 -8.33
C PHE A 75 7.19 1.51 -7.29
N ILE A 76 7.92 0.43 -7.40
CA ILE A 76 9.03 0.09 -6.48
C ILE A 76 10.04 1.23 -6.32
N PRO A 77 10.57 1.89 -7.38
CA PRO A 77 11.49 3.01 -7.22
C PRO A 77 10.88 4.18 -6.45
N GLN A 78 9.62 4.53 -6.70
CA GLN A 78 8.93 5.63 -6.00
C GLN A 78 8.69 5.30 -4.52
N MET A 79 8.47 4.04 -4.19
CA MET A 79 8.39 3.58 -2.81
C MET A 79 9.74 3.71 -2.12
N HIS A 80 10.84 3.34 -2.79
CA HIS A 80 12.19 3.51 -2.25
C HIS A 80 12.51 4.99 -1.96
N ASP A 81 12.19 5.89 -2.90
CA ASP A 81 12.40 7.32 -2.72
C ASP A 81 11.61 7.87 -1.52
N LEU A 82 10.35 7.44 -1.38
CA LEU A 82 9.51 7.88 -0.27
C LEU A 82 9.99 7.32 1.07
N ILE A 83 10.39 6.06 1.13
CA ILE A 83 10.95 5.44 2.34
C ILE A 83 12.25 6.14 2.74
N ALA A 84 13.16 6.40 1.77
CA ALA A 84 14.41 7.11 2.04
C ALA A 84 14.16 8.50 2.62
N ALA A 85 13.19 9.25 2.06
CA ALA A 85 12.80 10.56 2.57
C ALA A 85 12.21 10.49 4.00
N LEU A 86 11.46 9.44 4.33
CA LEU A 86 10.94 9.22 5.68
C LEU A 86 12.06 8.90 6.67
N ILE A 87 13.04 8.10 6.26
CA ILE A 87 14.23 7.79 7.08
C ILE A 87 15.04 9.08 7.34
N GLU A 88 15.32 9.87 6.30
CA GLU A 88 16.06 11.13 6.42
C GLU A 88 15.38 12.11 7.38
N ARG A 89 14.04 12.13 7.40
CA ARG A 89 13.24 12.98 8.30
C ARG A 89 13.04 12.38 9.70
N GLY A 90 13.56 11.17 9.97
CA GLY A 90 13.43 10.49 11.25
C GLY A 90 12.08 9.86 11.53
N HIS A 91 11.25 9.64 10.49
CA HIS A 91 9.93 9.00 10.60
C HIS A 91 9.92 7.51 10.23
N ALA A 92 11.02 7.00 9.72
CA ALA A 92 11.20 5.58 9.45
C ALA A 92 12.61 5.12 9.85
N TYR A 93 12.76 3.82 10.04
CA TYR A 93 14.03 3.23 10.43
C TYR A 93 14.20 1.82 9.84
N PRO A 94 15.42 1.46 9.39
CA PRO A 94 15.77 0.08 9.10
C PRO A 94 15.83 -0.73 10.40
N ALA A 95 15.39 -1.99 10.35
CA ALA A 95 15.53 -2.92 11.46
C ALA A 95 17.01 -3.18 11.78
N ALA A 96 17.33 -3.22 13.06
CA ALA A 96 18.73 -3.39 13.51
C ALA A 96 19.21 -4.85 13.50
N ASP A 97 18.32 -5.79 13.22
CA ASP A 97 18.57 -7.24 13.24
C ASP A 97 19.15 -7.80 11.93
N GLY A 98 19.35 -6.94 10.93
CA GLY A 98 19.86 -7.33 9.61
C GLY A 98 18.84 -8.00 8.71
N SER A 99 17.56 -8.01 9.08
CA SER A 99 16.48 -8.59 8.28
C SER A 99 16.24 -7.87 6.94
N GLY A 100 16.64 -6.61 6.84
CA GLY A 100 16.35 -5.73 5.70
C GLY A 100 14.96 -5.09 5.78
N ASP A 101 14.22 -5.29 6.87
CA ASP A 101 12.93 -4.63 7.08
C ASP A 101 13.12 -3.14 7.35
N VAL A 102 12.15 -2.33 6.90
CA VAL A 102 12.08 -0.90 7.25
C VAL A 102 10.68 -0.60 7.78
N TYR A 103 10.63 0.06 8.92
CA TYR A 103 9.38 0.39 9.61
C TYR A 103 9.12 1.89 9.64
N PHE A 104 7.86 2.28 9.60
CA PHE A 104 7.42 3.62 9.99
C PHE A 104 7.38 3.70 11.51
N ASP A 105 8.02 4.71 12.08
CA ASP A 105 7.99 5.02 13.51
C ASP A 105 6.75 5.86 13.82
N VAL A 106 5.68 5.18 14.24
CA VAL A 106 4.39 5.83 14.53
C VAL A 106 4.51 6.93 15.57
N ARG A 107 5.40 6.75 16.57
CA ARG A 107 5.60 7.73 17.64
C ARG A 107 6.42 8.95 17.22
N SER A 108 7.09 8.89 16.08
CA SER A 108 7.83 10.03 15.52
C SER A 108 6.90 11.12 14.96
N TRP A 109 5.61 10.80 14.73
CA TRP A 109 4.63 11.73 14.20
C TRP A 109 3.57 12.07 15.24
N PRO A 110 3.66 13.22 15.95
CA PRO A 110 2.76 13.54 17.07
C PRO A 110 1.27 13.58 16.70
N ALA A 111 0.95 13.92 15.43
CA ALA A 111 -0.41 13.97 14.92
C ALA A 111 -0.94 12.60 14.43
N TYR A 112 -0.18 11.50 14.61
CA TYR A 112 -0.63 10.17 14.18
C TYR A 112 -1.89 9.75 14.96
N GLY A 113 -2.92 9.36 14.24
CA GLY A 113 -4.21 9.00 14.82
C GLY A 113 -5.22 10.15 14.95
N GLU A 114 -4.83 11.41 14.74
CA GLU A 114 -5.78 12.54 14.81
C GLU A 114 -6.91 12.41 13.80
N LEU A 115 -6.61 11.99 12.57
CA LEU A 115 -7.61 11.79 11.51
C LEU A 115 -8.63 10.72 11.86
N THR A 116 -8.18 9.61 12.45
CA THR A 116 -9.04 8.49 12.88
C THR A 116 -9.59 8.67 14.29
N ARG A 117 -9.17 9.72 15.01
CA ARG A 117 -9.51 9.99 16.42
C ARG A 117 -9.10 8.85 17.36
N GLN A 118 -7.97 8.23 17.06
CA GLN A 118 -7.42 7.13 17.87
C GLN A 118 -6.14 7.60 18.57
N SER A 119 -5.97 7.16 19.81
CA SER A 119 -4.68 7.30 20.50
C SER A 119 -3.74 6.19 20.10
N VAL A 120 -2.49 6.50 19.80
CA VAL A 120 -1.46 5.50 19.45
C VAL A 120 -1.36 4.41 20.51
N ASP A 121 -1.48 4.76 21.80
CA ASP A 121 -1.41 3.77 22.89
C ASP A 121 -2.62 2.84 22.98
N ALA A 122 -3.75 3.22 22.36
CA ALA A 122 -4.96 2.40 22.28
C ALA A 122 -5.08 1.63 20.96
N MET A 123 -4.18 1.86 20.00
CA MET A 123 -4.16 1.12 18.75
C MET A 123 -3.69 -0.31 18.98
N GLU A 124 -4.29 -1.25 18.26
CA GLU A 124 -3.78 -2.60 18.18
C GLU A 124 -2.39 -2.63 17.52
N ALA A 125 -1.62 -3.66 17.82
CA ALA A 125 -0.35 -3.88 17.13
C ALA A 125 -0.59 -4.04 15.63
N ALA A 126 0.26 -3.46 14.80
CA ALA A 126 0.19 -3.65 13.36
C ALA A 126 0.31 -5.14 13.01
N ALA A 127 -0.59 -5.63 12.17
CA ALA A 127 -0.71 -7.03 11.79
C ALA A 127 0.40 -7.47 10.81
N ASP A 128 1.65 -7.33 11.22
CA ASP A 128 2.78 -7.89 10.48
C ASP A 128 2.92 -9.37 10.82
N ALA A 129 3.03 -10.21 9.81
CA ALA A 129 3.14 -11.67 9.99
C ALA A 129 4.37 -12.09 10.81
N ASP A 130 5.43 -11.27 10.81
CA ASP A 130 6.69 -11.56 11.50
C ASP A 130 7.45 -10.25 11.78
N PRO A 131 7.20 -9.57 12.91
CA PRO A 131 7.76 -8.25 13.20
C PRO A 131 9.22 -8.35 13.65
N ARG A 132 10.15 -8.44 12.70
CA ARG A 132 11.59 -8.51 12.94
C ARG A 132 12.18 -7.13 13.23
N GLY A 133 12.81 -6.95 14.40
CA GLY A 133 13.50 -5.72 14.76
C GLY A 133 12.60 -4.48 14.90
N LYS A 134 11.29 -4.64 15.04
CA LYS A 134 10.31 -3.57 15.27
C LYS A 134 10.55 -2.93 16.66
N ARG A 135 10.53 -1.60 16.75
CA ARG A 135 10.74 -0.87 18.00
C ARG A 135 9.48 -0.78 18.86
N ASN A 136 8.33 -0.52 18.23
CA ASN A 136 7.04 -0.43 18.90
C ASN A 136 6.00 -1.32 18.20
N PRO A 137 5.06 -1.91 18.94
CA PRO A 137 4.04 -2.79 18.36
C PRO A 137 3.19 -2.12 17.27
N GLN A 138 2.98 -0.80 17.36
CA GLN A 138 2.17 -0.02 16.41
C GLN A 138 2.94 0.35 15.14
N ASP A 139 4.29 0.28 15.13
CA ASP A 139 5.06 0.54 13.93
C ASP A 139 4.67 -0.46 12.84
N PHE A 140 4.64 -0.03 11.59
CA PHE A 140 4.25 -0.89 10.47
C PHE A 140 5.31 -0.92 9.38
N ALA A 141 5.38 -2.05 8.66
CA ALA A 141 6.38 -2.26 7.64
C ALA A 141 6.13 -1.37 6.42
N LEU A 142 7.17 -0.64 6.01
CA LEU A 142 7.26 0.07 4.73
C LEU A 142 7.98 -0.78 3.68
N TRP A 143 8.98 -1.55 4.11
CA TRP A 143 9.70 -2.53 3.30
C TRP A 143 9.87 -3.81 4.11
N LYS A 144 9.59 -4.94 3.50
CA LYS A 144 9.75 -6.27 4.09
C LYS A 144 10.94 -6.95 3.44
N GLY A 145 12.01 -7.16 4.20
CA GLY A 145 13.19 -7.89 3.74
C GLY A 145 12.87 -9.33 3.37
N ALA A 146 13.45 -9.81 2.28
CA ALA A 146 13.19 -11.13 1.75
C ALA A 146 13.52 -12.24 2.76
N LYS A 147 12.66 -13.25 2.82
CA LYS A 147 12.89 -14.48 3.57
C LYS A 147 13.50 -15.55 2.66
N PRO A 148 14.26 -16.50 3.21
CA PRO A 148 14.90 -17.55 2.40
C PRO A 148 13.93 -18.36 1.56
N GLU A 149 12.68 -18.52 2.01
CA GLU A 149 11.62 -19.27 1.35
C GLU A 149 10.81 -18.47 0.33
N GLU A 150 11.02 -17.15 0.23
CA GLU A 150 10.27 -16.32 -0.72
C GLU A 150 10.71 -16.58 -2.17
N GLN A 151 9.75 -16.49 -3.07
CA GLN A 151 9.98 -16.65 -4.51
C GLN A 151 10.86 -15.53 -5.04
N ALA A 152 11.93 -15.87 -5.75
CA ALA A 152 12.92 -14.90 -6.23
C ALA A 152 12.33 -13.81 -7.15
N ASP A 153 11.24 -14.11 -7.87
CA ASP A 153 10.53 -13.19 -8.75
C ASP A 153 9.53 -12.28 -8.03
N ALA A 154 9.32 -12.50 -6.72
CA ALA A 154 8.52 -11.65 -5.83
C ALA A 154 9.38 -10.75 -4.94
N VAL A 155 10.67 -10.61 -5.26
CA VAL A 155 11.67 -9.88 -4.46
C VAL A 155 12.39 -8.86 -5.35
N TRP A 156 12.51 -7.64 -4.85
CA TRP A 156 13.20 -6.53 -5.51
C TRP A 156 14.42 -6.10 -4.70
N ALA A 157 15.47 -5.67 -5.41
CA ALA A 157 16.62 -5.05 -4.76
C ALA A 157 16.23 -3.69 -4.16
N SER A 158 16.73 -3.38 -2.97
CA SER A 158 16.54 -2.08 -2.33
C SER A 158 17.83 -1.62 -1.61
N PRO A 159 17.90 -0.34 -1.20
CA PRO A 159 19.00 0.16 -0.39
C PRO A 159 19.18 -0.55 0.96
N TRP A 160 18.13 -1.19 1.46
CA TRP A 160 18.09 -1.87 2.76
C TRP A 160 18.27 -3.38 2.67
N GLY A 161 18.32 -3.90 1.46
CA GLY A 161 18.38 -5.33 1.16
C GLY A 161 17.29 -5.76 0.18
N ALA A 162 17.40 -6.98 -0.34
CA ALA A 162 16.37 -7.57 -1.17
C ALA A 162 15.07 -7.74 -0.36
N GLY A 163 13.91 -7.48 -0.99
CA GLY A 163 12.63 -7.56 -0.30
C GLY A 163 11.46 -7.10 -1.17
N ARG A 164 10.37 -6.72 -0.53
CA ARG A 164 9.15 -6.26 -1.17
C ARG A 164 8.47 -5.15 -0.37
N PRO A 165 7.59 -4.35 -0.97
CA PRO A 165 6.91 -3.27 -0.25
C PRO A 165 6.02 -3.80 0.89
N GLY A 166 5.89 -2.98 1.92
CA GLY A 166 4.79 -3.05 2.87
C GLY A 166 3.53 -2.47 2.25
N TRP A 167 2.39 -2.91 2.71
CA TRP A 167 1.09 -2.54 2.10
C TRP A 167 0.83 -1.03 2.07
N HIS A 168 1.14 -0.31 3.16
CA HIS A 168 0.80 1.11 3.29
C HIS A 168 1.60 2.05 2.36
N ILE A 169 2.87 1.73 2.07
CA ILE A 169 3.72 2.59 1.22
C ILE A 169 3.27 2.58 -0.23
N GLU A 170 2.62 1.51 -0.68
CA GLU A 170 2.15 1.34 -2.04
C GLU A 170 1.17 2.47 -2.43
N CYS A 171 0.10 2.61 -1.66
CA CYS A 171 -0.91 3.65 -1.90
C CYS A 171 -0.31 5.06 -1.81
N SER A 172 0.59 5.30 -0.87
CA SER A 172 1.26 6.60 -0.69
C SER A 172 2.12 6.97 -1.89
N ALA A 173 2.92 6.04 -2.40
CA ALA A 173 3.76 6.28 -3.58
C ALA A 173 2.94 6.47 -4.85
N MET A 174 1.90 5.67 -5.05
CA MET A 174 1.03 5.76 -6.21
C MET A 174 0.18 7.04 -6.22
N SER A 175 -0.43 7.41 -5.10
CA SER A 175 -1.20 8.66 -4.99
C SER A 175 -0.31 9.89 -5.21
N LYS A 176 0.86 9.96 -4.56
CA LYS A 176 1.84 11.03 -4.80
C LYS A 176 2.21 11.15 -6.28
N ARG A 177 2.42 10.05 -6.98
CA ARG A 177 2.81 10.05 -8.40
C ARG A 177 1.72 10.60 -9.33
N TYR A 178 0.44 10.31 -9.05
CA TYR A 178 -0.68 10.69 -9.92
C TYR A 178 -1.39 11.96 -9.50
N LEU A 179 -1.40 12.27 -8.22
CA LEU A 179 -2.16 13.37 -7.64
C LEU A 179 -1.28 14.46 -7.02
N GLY A 180 0.02 14.19 -6.84
CA GLY A 180 0.94 15.12 -6.19
C GLY A 180 0.98 14.96 -4.67
N ASP A 181 1.56 15.96 -4.00
CA ASP A 181 1.70 15.96 -2.54
C ASP A 181 0.40 16.39 -1.83
N GLU A 182 -0.48 17.10 -2.53
CA GLU A 182 -1.77 17.57 -2.02
C GLU A 182 -2.87 17.18 -3.01
N PHE A 183 -3.97 16.65 -2.50
CA PHE A 183 -5.15 16.30 -3.29
C PHE A 183 -6.41 16.36 -2.41
N ASP A 184 -7.58 16.48 -3.03
CA ASP A 184 -8.81 16.86 -2.36
C ASP A 184 -9.42 15.77 -1.49
N ILE A 185 -9.37 14.50 -1.93
CA ILE A 185 -10.07 13.40 -1.25
C ILE A 185 -9.18 12.16 -1.22
N HIS A 186 -8.98 11.61 -0.03
CA HIS A 186 -8.41 10.28 0.16
C HIS A 186 -9.46 9.35 0.77
N GLY A 187 -9.65 8.19 0.14
CA GLY A 187 -10.53 7.15 0.63
C GLY A 187 -9.76 5.90 1.01
N GLY A 188 -9.94 5.44 2.23
CA GLY A 188 -9.28 4.25 2.77
C GLY A 188 -10.03 3.64 3.94
N GLY A 189 -9.51 2.56 4.50
CA GLY A 189 -9.95 1.98 5.77
C GLY A 189 -9.49 2.83 6.97
N LEU A 190 -9.90 2.41 8.16
CA LEU A 190 -9.44 2.99 9.44
C LEU A 190 -8.13 2.37 9.92
N ASP A 191 -7.77 1.27 9.36
CA ASP A 191 -6.57 0.46 9.58
C ASP A 191 -5.36 0.96 8.80
#